data_69e4b644a4c9375e83f9aff47d833aa6
#
_entry.id   69e4b644a4c9375e83f9aff47d833aa6
#
_cell.length_a   1.000
_cell.length_b   1.000
_cell.length_c   1.000
_cell.angle_alpha   90.00
_cell.angle_beta   90.00
_cell.angle_gamma   90.00
#
_symmetry.space_group_name_H-M   'P 1'
#
loop_
_entity.id
_entity.type
_entity.pdbx_description
1 polymer ?
#
loop_
_entity_poly.entity_id
_entity_poly.type
_entity_poly.pdbx_seq_one_letter_code
_entity_poly.pdbx_strand_id
1 'polypeptide(L)'
;MKDFCLATLNRVITAYLAGMFVCALCLIGCSEPAGSGSNASLSPGESEIDFETQANRPPTTKTLYSMAVVLAAQGKDTDCEYVLRRIIQQEPRFLPAYNSLAELQMRQRHIDDAIKTISGGLQLRPQDPVLLNNLGMCWMVRKDYEKALDMFTKAAGVMPANTRYRANMATVLGLMGRDEESLSIFRQILSENQAAHNLNAIREARNKVN
;
A
#
# COMPACT_ATOMS: atom_id res chain seq x y z
N MET A 1 -24.32 5.62 -18.99
CA MET A 1 -24.44 4.79 -17.76
C MET A 1 -23.14 4.07 -17.36
N LYS A 2 -22.07 4.07 -18.15
CA LYS A 2 -20.75 3.50 -17.78
C LYS A 2 -19.92 4.40 -16.86
N ASP A 3 -20.16 5.71 -16.89
CA ASP A 3 -19.31 6.70 -16.20
C ASP A 3 -19.67 6.90 -14.72
N PHE A 4 -20.89 6.53 -14.32
CA PHE A 4 -21.36 6.72 -12.94
C PHE A 4 -20.87 5.61 -11.96
N CYS A 5 -20.65 4.41 -12.47
CA CYS A 5 -20.10 3.30 -11.68
C CYS A 5 -18.60 3.51 -11.39
N LEU A 6 -17.88 4.16 -12.32
CA LEU A 6 -16.48 4.54 -12.17
C LEU A 6 -16.28 5.62 -11.10
N ALA A 7 -17.20 6.57 -10.99
CA ALA A 7 -17.08 7.68 -10.05
C ALA A 7 -17.28 7.24 -8.59
N THR A 8 -18.15 6.27 -8.33
CA THR A 8 -18.39 5.77 -6.97
C THR A 8 -17.29 4.83 -6.49
N LEU A 9 -16.80 3.96 -7.36
CA LEU A 9 -15.63 3.11 -7.05
C LEU A 9 -14.36 3.96 -6.87
N ASN A 10 -14.19 5.00 -7.70
CA ASN A 10 -13.09 5.96 -7.56
C ASN A 10 -13.20 6.78 -6.26
N ARG A 11 -14.40 7.14 -5.80
CA ARG A 11 -14.59 7.83 -4.52
C ARG A 11 -14.26 6.95 -3.32
N VAL A 12 -14.60 5.67 -3.35
CA VAL A 12 -14.21 4.73 -2.28
C VAL A 12 -12.69 4.49 -2.31
N ILE A 13 -12.10 4.34 -3.50
CA ILE A 13 -10.65 4.21 -3.66
C ILE A 13 -9.93 5.52 -3.31
N THR A 14 -10.48 6.68 -3.67
CA THR A 14 -9.88 8.00 -3.38
C THR A 14 -10.02 8.37 -1.90
N ALA A 15 -11.12 8.02 -1.24
CA ALA A 15 -11.26 8.19 0.21
C ALA A 15 -10.28 7.29 0.99
N TYR A 16 -9.96 6.11 0.44
CA TYR A 16 -8.95 5.21 1.01
C TYR A 16 -7.51 5.74 0.84
N LEU A 17 -7.23 6.46 -0.27
CA LEU A 17 -5.93 7.07 -0.53
C LEU A 17 -5.74 8.40 0.22
N ALA A 18 -6.80 9.16 0.48
CA ALA A 18 -6.75 10.41 1.23
C ALA A 18 -6.49 10.21 2.74
N GLY A 19 -6.84 9.05 3.29
CA GLY A 19 -6.56 8.71 4.70
C GLY A 19 -5.08 8.48 5.03
N MET A 20 -4.19 8.38 4.03
CA MET A 20 -2.74 8.22 4.23
C MET A 20 -1.95 9.54 4.26
N PHE A 21 -2.61 10.71 4.11
CA PHE A 21 -1.91 12.00 3.93
C PHE A 21 -1.91 12.91 5.16
N VAL A 22 -2.38 12.46 6.34
CA VAL A 22 -2.40 13.28 7.57
C VAL A 22 -1.42 12.72 8.61
N CYS A 23 -0.14 12.75 8.34
CA CYS A 23 0.92 12.64 9.36
C CYS A 23 2.27 13.21 8.90
N ALA A 24 2.28 14.42 8.38
CA ALA A 24 3.53 15.11 8.06
C ALA A 24 3.43 16.62 8.29
N LEU A 25 3.09 17.04 9.51
CA LEU A 25 3.29 18.43 9.96
C LEU A 25 3.41 18.48 11.48
N CYS A 26 4.57 18.07 12.00
CA CYS A 26 5.09 18.48 13.29
C CYS A 26 6.61 18.60 13.21
N LEU A 27 7.07 19.68 12.62
CA LEU A 27 8.43 20.18 12.79
C LEU A 27 8.34 21.65 13.12
N ILE A 28 8.25 21.96 14.41
CA ILE A 28 8.56 23.31 14.92
C ILE A 28 9.45 23.12 16.15
N GLY A 29 10.66 23.62 16.02
CA GLY A 29 11.41 24.26 17.09
C GLY A 29 12.27 23.36 17.98
N CYS A 30 13.55 23.29 17.71
CA CYS A 30 14.56 23.22 18.74
C CYS A 30 15.57 24.33 18.50
N SER A 31 15.54 25.33 19.38
CA SER A 31 16.52 26.39 19.54
C SER A 31 17.86 25.79 20.01
N GLU A 32 18.94 26.22 19.35
CA GLU A 32 20.30 25.94 19.78
C GLU A 32 20.64 26.65 21.10
N PRO A 33 21.36 26.00 22.03
CA PRO A 33 22.14 26.72 23.02
C PRO A 33 23.59 26.92 22.50
N ALA A 34 24.03 28.14 22.43
CA ALA A 34 25.41 28.51 22.26
C ALA A 34 26.26 27.99 23.45
N GLY A 35 27.20 27.11 23.17
CA GLY A 35 28.15 26.56 24.13
C GLY A 35 29.57 26.69 23.58
N SER A 36 30.34 27.48 24.31
CA SER A 36 31.73 27.90 24.16
C SER A 36 32.73 26.83 23.78
N GLY A 37 33.76 27.29 23.04
CA GLY A 37 34.84 26.50 22.47
C GLY A 37 35.68 25.67 23.43
N SER A 38 36.18 24.60 22.84
CA SER A 38 37.47 24.00 23.20
C SER A 38 38.15 23.56 21.90
N ASN A 39 39.29 24.21 21.64
CA ASN A 39 40.24 23.85 20.58
C ASN A 39 40.75 22.43 20.84
N ALA A 40 40.19 21.42 20.19
CA ALA A 40 40.83 20.12 20.03
C ALA A 40 41.65 20.18 18.74
N SER A 41 42.95 20.12 18.86
CA SER A 41 43.90 19.96 17.77
C SER A 41 43.59 18.66 17.03
N LEU A 42 43.02 18.78 15.83
CA LEU A 42 42.83 17.68 14.90
C LEU A 42 44.20 17.24 14.38
N SER A 43 44.57 15.97 14.63
CA SER A 43 45.70 15.31 14.02
C SER A 43 45.50 15.25 12.50
N PRO A 44 46.53 15.52 11.68
CA PRO A 44 46.44 15.37 10.23
C PRO A 44 46.58 13.90 9.88
N GLY A 45 45.44 13.20 9.74
CA GLY A 45 45.45 11.77 9.45
C GLY A 45 44.07 11.09 9.25
N GLU A 46 42.95 11.79 9.38
CA GLU A 46 41.65 11.22 9.15
C GLU A 46 41.00 11.79 7.89
N SER A 47 41.11 10.94 6.86
CA SER A 47 40.21 10.83 5.73
C SER A 47 39.82 12.13 5.01
N GLU A 48 40.53 12.47 3.98
CA GLU A 48 39.89 12.94 2.77
C GLU A 48 38.80 11.89 2.42
N ILE A 49 37.58 12.15 2.87
CA ILE A 49 36.44 11.42 2.39
C ILE A 49 36.40 11.71 0.89
N ASP A 50 36.84 10.71 0.13
CA ASP A 50 36.94 10.82 -1.32
C ASP A 50 35.50 10.94 -1.88
N PHE A 51 35.03 12.18 -2.03
CA PHE A 51 33.71 12.52 -2.57
C PHE A 51 33.52 11.94 -3.98
N GLU A 52 34.60 11.71 -4.74
CA GLU A 52 34.54 11.10 -6.06
C GLU A 52 34.18 9.61 -6.00
N THR A 53 34.67 8.87 -5.01
CA THR A 53 34.29 7.44 -4.82
C THR A 53 32.87 7.27 -4.32
N GLN A 54 32.31 8.24 -3.59
CA GLN A 54 30.91 8.20 -3.18
C GLN A 54 29.95 8.58 -4.31
N ALA A 55 30.32 9.51 -5.18
CA ALA A 55 29.51 9.92 -6.33
C ALA A 55 29.32 8.79 -7.37
N ASN A 56 30.27 7.86 -7.45
CA ASN A 56 30.23 6.73 -8.39
C ASN A 56 29.64 5.43 -7.80
N ARG A 57 29.21 5.41 -6.54
CA ARG A 57 28.55 4.24 -5.99
C ARG A 57 27.16 4.06 -6.61
N PRO A 58 26.82 2.84 -7.09
CA PRO A 58 25.47 2.59 -7.54
C PRO A 58 24.50 2.82 -6.38
N PRO A 59 23.31 3.41 -6.65
CA PRO A 59 22.35 3.72 -5.61
C PRO A 59 21.92 2.42 -4.89
N THR A 60 21.80 2.50 -3.57
CA THR A 60 21.33 1.39 -2.76
C THR A 60 19.85 1.10 -3.05
N THR A 61 19.37 -0.10 -2.73
CA THR A 61 17.95 -0.47 -2.84
C THR A 61 17.04 0.51 -2.07
N LYS A 62 17.47 0.98 -0.89
CA LYS A 62 16.73 2.00 -0.14
C LYS A 62 16.63 3.31 -0.91
N THR A 63 17.72 3.78 -1.52
CA THR A 63 17.75 4.99 -2.34
C THR A 63 16.84 4.85 -3.56
N LEU A 64 16.93 3.72 -4.27
CA LEU A 64 16.06 3.44 -5.41
C LEU A 64 14.58 3.38 -4.98
N TYR A 65 14.29 2.77 -3.84
CA TYR A 65 12.91 2.69 -3.35
C TYR A 65 12.36 4.08 -2.95
N SER A 66 13.16 4.90 -2.28
CA SER A 66 12.79 6.29 -1.98
C SER A 66 12.52 7.09 -3.27
N MET A 67 13.35 6.90 -4.30
CA MET A 67 13.12 7.50 -5.62
C MET A 67 11.80 7.02 -6.24
N ALA A 68 11.50 5.73 -6.19
CA ALA A 68 10.23 5.20 -6.69
C ALA A 68 9.03 5.81 -5.98
N VAL A 69 9.09 5.99 -4.65
CA VAL A 69 8.04 6.65 -3.86
C VAL A 69 7.83 8.10 -4.31
N VAL A 70 8.90 8.86 -4.54
CA VAL A 70 8.83 10.24 -5.04
C VAL A 70 8.23 10.28 -6.45
N LEU A 71 8.66 9.39 -7.35
CA LEU A 71 8.12 9.30 -8.71
C LEU A 71 6.63 8.96 -8.71
N ALA A 72 6.20 8.04 -7.84
CA ALA A 72 4.79 7.71 -7.66
C ALA A 72 3.97 8.93 -7.18
N ALA A 73 4.50 9.70 -6.23
CA ALA A 73 3.85 10.92 -5.73
C ALA A 73 3.76 12.03 -6.80
N GLN A 74 4.70 12.06 -7.75
CA GLN A 74 4.68 12.97 -8.89
C GLN A 74 3.81 12.50 -10.06
N GLY A 75 3.20 11.32 -9.97
CA GLY A 75 2.44 10.71 -11.07
C GLY A 75 3.31 10.23 -12.25
N LYS A 76 4.62 10.10 -12.06
CA LYS A 76 5.57 9.59 -13.06
C LYS A 76 5.56 8.06 -13.05
N ASP A 77 4.43 7.50 -13.45
CA ASP A 77 4.14 6.08 -13.30
C ASP A 77 5.10 5.17 -14.06
N THR A 78 5.50 5.55 -15.29
CA THR A 78 6.45 4.79 -16.11
C THR A 78 7.84 4.71 -15.47
N ASP A 79 8.34 5.85 -14.97
CA ASP A 79 9.65 5.91 -14.32
C ASP A 79 9.62 5.15 -12.99
N CYS A 80 8.54 5.27 -12.24
CA CYS A 80 8.31 4.53 -11.00
C CYS A 80 8.33 3.02 -11.25
N GLU A 81 7.60 2.54 -12.26
CA GLU A 81 7.58 1.13 -12.65
C GLU A 81 8.97 0.61 -13.01
N TYR A 82 9.71 1.37 -13.82
CA TYR A 82 11.08 1.02 -14.20
C TYR A 82 11.99 0.85 -12.97
N VAL A 83 11.95 1.80 -12.04
CA VAL A 83 12.76 1.75 -10.80
C VAL A 83 12.36 0.55 -9.93
N LEU A 84 11.06 0.30 -9.74
CA LEU A 84 10.58 -0.82 -8.93
C LEU A 84 10.97 -2.18 -9.54
N ARG A 85 10.87 -2.34 -10.86
CA ARG A 85 11.34 -3.56 -11.56
C ARG A 85 12.85 -3.76 -11.40
N ARG A 86 13.63 -2.68 -11.48
CA ARG A 86 15.06 -2.73 -11.24
C ARG A 86 15.40 -3.18 -9.82
N ILE A 87 14.66 -2.68 -8.81
CA ILE A 87 14.83 -3.13 -7.42
C ILE A 87 14.57 -4.63 -7.31
N ILE A 88 13.46 -5.13 -7.88
CA ILE A 88 13.11 -6.56 -7.84
C ILE A 88 14.18 -7.42 -8.51
N GLN A 89 14.81 -6.93 -9.59
CA GLN A 89 15.90 -7.65 -10.26
C GLN A 89 17.19 -7.68 -9.41
N GLN A 90 17.52 -6.59 -8.73
CA GLN A 90 18.74 -6.48 -7.91
C GLN A 90 18.59 -7.16 -6.55
N GLU A 91 17.46 -6.99 -5.92
CA GLU A 91 17.14 -7.58 -4.62
C GLU A 91 15.76 -8.26 -4.65
N PRO A 92 15.67 -9.49 -5.16
CA PRO A 92 14.39 -10.20 -5.29
C PRO A 92 13.63 -10.39 -3.97
N ARG A 93 14.31 -10.31 -2.82
CA ARG A 93 13.69 -10.45 -1.49
C ARG A 93 13.16 -9.15 -0.91
N PHE A 94 13.28 -8.03 -1.61
CA PHE A 94 12.77 -6.74 -1.15
C PHE A 94 11.27 -6.61 -1.43
N LEU A 95 10.44 -7.20 -0.57
CA LEU A 95 8.97 -7.27 -0.72
C LEU A 95 8.27 -5.92 -0.89
N PRO A 96 8.73 -4.79 -0.29
CA PRO A 96 8.11 -3.50 -0.53
C PRO A 96 8.03 -3.10 -2.01
N ALA A 97 9.00 -3.52 -2.84
CA ALA A 97 8.95 -3.23 -4.28
C ALA A 97 7.83 -3.99 -5.00
N TYR A 98 7.58 -5.25 -4.63
CA TYR A 98 6.43 -6.01 -5.18
C TYR A 98 5.10 -5.36 -4.80
N ASN A 99 4.97 -4.92 -3.55
CA ASN A 99 3.78 -4.22 -3.09
C ASN A 99 3.53 -2.95 -3.90
N SER A 100 4.55 -2.07 -3.96
CA SER A 100 4.42 -0.77 -4.65
C SER A 100 4.21 -0.93 -6.16
N LEU A 101 4.85 -1.93 -6.79
CA LEU A 101 4.65 -2.22 -8.20
C LEU A 101 3.22 -2.72 -8.47
N ALA A 102 2.71 -3.60 -7.62
CA ALA A 102 1.35 -4.10 -7.75
C ALA A 102 0.30 -2.99 -7.54
N GLU A 103 0.50 -2.12 -6.54
CA GLU A 103 -0.37 -0.96 -6.32
C GLU A 103 -0.38 -0.01 -7.53
N LEU A 104 0.79 0.23 -8.14
CA LEU A 104 0.91 1.01 -9.37
C LEU A 104 0.12 0.36 -10.51
N GLN A 105 0.31 -0.95 -10.74
CA GLN A 105 -0.38 -1.71 -11.79
C GLN A 105 -1.90 -1.74 -11.57
N MET A 106 -2.36 -1.89 -10.32
CA MET A 106 -3.79 -1.79 -9.98
C MET A 106 -4.36 -0.41 -10.30
N ARG A 107 -3.64 0.66 -9.99
CA ARG A 107 -4.04 2.03 -10.33
C ARG A 107 -4.15 2.23 -11.83
N GLN A 108 -3.24 1.65 -12.61
CA GLN A 108 -3.25 1.64 -14.08
C GLN A 108 -4.27 0.67 -14.69
N ARG A 109 -5.02 -0.07 -13.87
CA ARG A 109 -5.96 -1.11 -14.31
C ARG A 109 -5.33 -2.35 -14.94
N HIS A 110 -4.03 -2.54 -14.78
CA HIS A 110 -3.30 -3.74 -15.21
C HIS A 110 -3.40 -4.84 -14.15
N ILE A 111 -4.62 -5.30 -13.90
CA ILE A 111 -4.93 -6.21 -12.76
C ILE A 111 -4.20 -7.55 -12.88
N ASP A 112 -4.06 -8.09 -14.09
CA ASP A 112 -3.37 -9.37 -14.32
C ASP A 112 -1.87 -9.27 -14.01
N ASP A 113 -1.25 -8.15 -14.33
CA ASP A 113 0.15 -7.93 -14.02
C ASP A 113 0.36 -7.70 -12.52
N ALA A 114 -0.59 -7.00 -11.86
CA ALA A 114 -0.58 -6.87 -10.40
C ALA A 114 -0.66 -8.26 -9.71
N ILE A 115 -1.55 -9.14 -10.17
CA ILE A 115 -1.65 -10.51 -9.65
C ILE A 115 -0.33 -11.27 -9.83
N LYS A 116 0.32 -11.18 -11.00
CA LYS A 116 1.62 -11.82 -11.24
C LYS A 116 2.70 -11.28 -10.30
N THR A 117 2.76 -9.95 -10.17
CA THR A 117 3.72 -9.27 -9.30
C THR A 117 3.55 -9.71 -7.84
N ILE A 118 2.33 -9.68 -7.32
CA ILE A 118 2.01 -10.09 -5.95
C ILE A 118 2.34 -11.58 -5.75
N SER A 119 1.97 -12.43 -6.71
CA SER A 119 2.25 -13.86 -6.65
C SER A 119 3.75 -14.14 -6.56
N GLY A 120 4.59 -13.39 -7.30
CA GLY A 120 6.04 -13.47 -7.17
C GLY A 120 6.54 -13.11 -5.77
N GLY A 121 6.00 -12.07 -5.16
CA GLY A 121 6.31 -11.71 -3.77
C GLY A 121 5.85 -12.76 -2.76
N LEU A 122 4.66 -13.36 -2.97
CA LEU A 122 4.12 -14.42 -2.11
C LEU A 122 4.89 -15.75 -2.23
N GLN A 123 5.56 -16.03 -3.34
CA GLN A 123 6.48 -17.18 -3.43
C GLN A 123 7.65 -17.03 -2.46
N LEU A 124 8.09 -15.80 -2.18
CA LEU A 124 9.17 -15.50 -1.23
C LEU A 124 8.69 -15.47 0.21
N ARG A 125 7.49 -14.98 0.45
CA ARG A 125 6.83 -14.93 1.76
C ARG A 125 5.34 -15.24 1.63
N PRO A 126 4.95 -16.51 1.73
CA PRO A 126 3.56 -16.97 1.48
C PRO A 126 2.51 -16.37 2.41
N GLN A 127 2.92 -15.89 3.58
CA GLN A 127 2.04 -15.30 4.59
C GLN A 127 2.28 -13.80 4.77
N ASP A 128 2.78 -13.09 3.75
CA ASP A 128 2.88 -11.64 3.85
C ASP A 128 1.48 -10.99 3.81
N PRO A 129 1.02 -10.38 4.92
CA PRO A 129 -0.36 -9.92 5.02
C PRO A 129 -0.69 -8.75 4.10
N VAL A 130 0.32 -7.95 3.74
CA VAL A 130 0.12 -6.82 2.81
C VAL A 130 -0.10 -7.35 1.40
N LEU A 131 0.74 -8.29 0.95
CA LEU A 131 0.61 -8.90 -0.36
C LEU A 131 -0.68 -9.73 -0.48
N LEU A 132 -1.04 -10.50 0.58
CA LEU A 132 -2.31 -11.22 0.62
C LEU A 132 -3.51 -10.27 0.49
N ASN A 133 -3.52 -9.16 1.25
CA ASN A 133 -4.58 -8.17 1.13
C ASN A 133 -4.67 -7.58 -0.30
N ASN A 134 -3.54 -7.23 -0.90
CA ASN A 134 -3.54 -6.65 -2.24
C ASN A 134 -3.93 -7.68 -3.32
N LEU A 135 -3.60 -8.95 -3.13
CA LEU A 135 -4.12 -10.02 -3.99
C LEU A 135 -5.65 -10.13 -3.88
N GLY A 136 -6.17 -10.05 -2.65
CA GLY A 136 -7.63 -9.99 -2.41
C GLY A 136 -8.29 -8.82 -3.12
N MET A 137 -7.66 -7.62 -3.10
CA MET A 137 -8.15 -6.46 -3.85
C MET A 137 -8.18 -6.71 -5.37
N CYS A 138 -7.15 -7.35 -5.92
CA CYS A 138 -7.12 -7.72 -7.35
C CYS A 138 -8.28 -8.65 -7.71
N TRP A 139 -8.52 -9.70 -6.90
CA TRP A 139 -9.62 -10.63 -7.12
C TRP A 139 -10.99 -9.95 -6.96
N MET A 140 -11.13 -9.03 -6.00
CA MET A 140 -12.36 -8.25 -5.82
C MET A 140 -12.65 -7.39 -7.06
N VAL A 141 -11.64 -6.75 -7.67
CA VAL A 141 -11.78 -5.99 -8.92
C VAL A 141 -12.19 -6.89 -10.08
N ARG A 142 -11.70 -8.13 -10.12
CA ARG A 142 -12.13 -9.16 -11.09
C ARG A 142 -13.49 -9.77 -10.79
N LYS A 143 -14.14 -9.37 -9.69
CA LYS A 143 -15.40 -9.94 -9.18
C LYS A 143 -15.30 -11.43 -8.79
N ASP A 144 -14.10 -11.96 -8.61
CA ASP A 144 -13.87 -13.28 -8.04
C ASP A 144 -13.88 -13.15 -6.50
N TYR A 145 -15.09 -13.01 -5.96
CA TYR A 145 -15.28 -12.65 -4.56
C TYR A 145 -14.86 -13.76 -3.60
N GLU A 146 -14.98 -15.03 -4.02
CA GLU A 146 -14.53 -16.18 -3.21
C GLU A 146 -13.02 -16.15 -3.01
N LYS A 147 -12.25 -15.95 -4.07
CA LYS A 147 -10.79 -15.80 -3.95
C LYS A 147 -10.39 -14.54 -3.17
N ALA A 148 -11.13 -13.44 -3.35
CA ALA A 148 -10.89 -12.23 -2.60
C ALA A 148 -11.08 -12.46 -1.10
N LEU A 149 -12.17 -13.13 -0.70
CA LEU A 149 -12.48 -13.47 0.69
C LEU A 149 -11.39 -14.36 1.30
N ASP A 150 -10.93 -15.38 0.59
CA ASP A 150 -9.85 -16.27 1.05
C ASP A 150 -8.58 -15.48 1.34
N MET A 151 -8.18 -14.59 0.43
CA MET A 151 -6.97 -13.77 0.60
C MET A 151 -7.09 -12.80 1.77
N PHE A 152 -8.22 -12.12 1.94
CA PHE A 152 -8.44 -11.21 3.07
C PHE A 152 -8.51 -11.98 4.40
N THR A 153 -9.10 -13.17 4.41
CA THR A 153 -9.15 -14.04 5.59
C THR A 153 -7.74 -14.43 6.03
N LYS A 154 -6.90 -14.85 5.08
CA LYS A 154 -5.49 -15.15 5.36
C LYS A 154 -4.73 -13.93 5.90
N ALA A 155 -4.92 -12.75 5.29
CA ALA A 155 -4.29 -11.51 5.75
C ALA A 155 -4.73 -11.15 7.19
N ALA A 156 -6.04 -11.25 7.48
CA ALA A 156 -6.58 -11.00 8.81
C ALA A 156 -6.13 -12.05 9.83
N GLY A 157 -5.93 -13.30 9.43
CA GLY A 157 -5.38 -14.35 10.27
C GLY A 157 -3.96 -14.08 10.71
N VAL A 158 -3.13 -13.50 9.82
CA VAL A 158 -1.75 -13.11 10.15
C VAL A 158 -1.71 -11.85 11.03
N MET A 159 -2.59 -10.88 10.78
CA MET A 159 -2.65 -9.62 11.53
C MET A 159 -4.08 -9.31 11.99
N PRO A 160 -4.59 -9.99 13.04
CA PRO A 160 -5.98 -9.84 13.49
C PRO A 160 -6.33 -8.42 13.98
N ALA A 161 -5.36 -7.69 14.49
CA ALA A 161 -5.55 -6.31 14.95
C ALA A 161 -5.71 -5.30 13.79
N ASN A 162 -5.38 -5.68 12.55
CA ASN A 162 -5.51 -4.80 11.41
C ASN A 162 -6.96 -4.73 10.93
N THR A 163 -7.66 -3.68 11.31
CA THR A 163 -9.07 -3.46 10.98
C THR A 163 -9.32 -3.35 9.48
N ARG A 164 -8.33 -2.93 8.68
CA ARG A 164 -8.45 -2.83 7.22
C ARG A 164 -8.74 -4.20 6.57
N TYR A 165 -8.02 -5.25 6.99
CA TYR A 165 -8.22 -6.58 6.42
C TYR A 165 -9.62 -7.11 6.73
N ARG A 166 -10.10 -6.89 7.96
CA ARG A 166 -11.47 -7.25 8.36
C ARG A 166 -12.53 -6.41 7.64
N ALA A 167 -12.28 -5.12 7.41
CA ALA A 167 -13.18 -4.29 6.62
C ALA A 167 -13.29 -4.77 5.17
N ASN A 168 -12.16 -5.20 4.56
CA ASN A 168 -12.16 -5.76 3.22
C ASN A 168 -12.93 -7.10 3.16
N MET A 169 -12.78 -7.97 4.17
CA MET A 169 -13.61 -9.19 4.31
C MET A 169 -15.09 -8.85 4.36
N ALA A 170 -15.49 -7.92 5.22
CA ALA A 170 -16.88 -7.51 5.37
C ALA A 170 -17.42 -6.95 4.03
N THR A 171 -16.62 -6.14 3.33
CA THR A 171 -17.01 -5.58 2.03
C THR A 171 -17.29 -6.68 1.01
N VAL A 172 -16.38 -7.65 0.89
CA VAL A 172 -16.57 -8.77 -0.05
C VAL A 172 -17.78 -9.63 0.33
N LEU A 173 -17.98 -9.94 1.61
CA LEU A 173 -19.17 -10.67 2.07
C LEU A 173 -20.46 -9.95 1.68
N GLY A 174 -20.53 -8.63 1.85
CA GLY A 174 -21.66 -7.83 1.41
C GLY A 174 -21.86 -7.85 -0.13
N LEU A 175 -20.77 -7.82 -0.91
CA LEU A 175 -20.85 -7.96 -2.37
C LEU A 175 -21.33 -9.34 -2.81
N MET A 176 -21.05 -10.38 -2.03
CA MET A 176 -21.58 -11.75 -2.23
C MET A 176 -23.04 -11.93 -1.78
N GLY A 177 -23.65 -10.93 -1.13
CA GLY A 177 -24.98 -11.01 -0.56
C GLY A 177 -25.04 -11.63 0.84
N ARG A 178 -23.90 -11.93 1.45
CA ARG A 178 -23.78 -12.45 2.83
C ARG A 178 -23.85 -11.31 3.84
N ASP A 179 -24.98 -10.61 3.83
CA ASP A 179 -25.17 -9.32 4.50
C ASP A 179 -25.03 -9.40 6.03
N GLU A 180 -25.54 -10.48 6.66
CA GLU A 180 -25.45 -10.67 8.12
C GLU A 180 -23.99 -10.86 8.58
N GLU A 181 -23.21 -11.62 7.83
CA GLU A 181 -21.80 -11.84 8.14
C GLU A 181 -20.99 -10.55 7.93
N SER A 182 -21.28 -9.83 6.84
CA SER A 182 -20.69 -8.52 6.57
C SER A 182 -20.95 -7.55 7.73
N LEU A 183 -22.21 -7.43 8.17
CA LEU A 183 -22.61 -6.54 9.26
C LEU A 183 -21.96 -6.95 10.58
N SER A 184 -21.89 -8.25 10.88
CA SER A 184 -21.24 -8.77 12.08
C SER A 184 -19.77 -8.35 12.17
N ILE A 185 -19.02 -8.43 11.05
CA ILE A 185 -17.62 -8.01 11.02
C ILE A 185 -17.51 -6.47 11.12
N PHE A 186 -18.35 -5.72 10.42
CA PHE A 186 -18.32 -4.26 10.52
C PHE A 186 -18.59 -3.77 11.95
N ARG A 187 -19.54 -4.36 12.68
CA ARG A 187 -19.83 -4.04 14.08
C ARG A 187 -18.66 -4.26 15.04
N GLN A 188 -17.74 -5.14 14.71
CA GLN A 188 -16.55 -5.39 15.52
C GLN A 188 -15.47 -4.31 15.37
N ILE A 189 -15.54 -3.51 14.30
CA ILE A 189 -14.48 -2.56 13.93
C ILE A 189 -14.97 -1.12 13.78
N LEU A 190 -16.29 -0.91 13.74
CA LEU A 190 -16.95 0.37 13.51
C LEU A 190 -18.11 0.56 14.50
N SER A 191 -18.59 1.80 14.62
CA SER A 191 -19.85 2.08 15.33
C SER A 191 -21.05 1.48 14.57
N GLU A 192 -22.17 1.23 15.25
CA GLU A 192 -23.38 0.66 14.65
C GLU A 192 -23.85 1.46 13.43
N ASN A 193 -23.88 2.79 13.53
CA ASN A 193 -24.30 3.65 12.43
C ASN A 193 -23.37 3.55 11.21
N GLN A 194 -22.06 3.46 11.44
CA GLN A 194 -21.07 3.29 10.37
C GLN A 194 -21.16 1.90 9.73
N ALA A 195 -21.37 0.87 10.54
CA ALA A 195 -21.53 -0.50 10.06
C ALA A 195 -22.76 -0.64 9.14
N ALA A 196 -23.91 -0.11 9.58
CA ALA A 196 -25.14 -0.10 8.80
C ALA A 196 -25.00 0.75 7.52
N HIS A 197 -24.36 1.91 7.60
CA HIS A 197 -24.12 2.79 6.45
C HIS A 197 -23.26 2.08 5.40
N ASN A 198 -22.15 1.44 5.80
CA ASN A 198 -21.26 0.74 4.88
C ASN A 198 -21.97 -0.44 4.19
N LEU A 199 -22.73 -1.22 4.94
CA LEU A 199 -23.50 -2.32 4.36
C LEU A 199 -24.53 -1.83 3.35
N ASN A 200 -25.25 -0.74 3.65
CA ASN A 200 -26.23 -0.17 2.73
C ASN A 200 -25.56 0.31 1.44
N ALA A 201 -24.42 0.98 1.54
CA ALA A 201 -23.65 1.40 0.36
C ALA A 201 -23.21 0.21 -0.51
N ILE A 202 -22.83 -0.92 0.11
CA ILE A 202 -22.45 -2.14 -0.59
C ILE A 202 -23.68 -2.76 -1.28
N ARG A 203 -24.84 -2.82 -0.62
CA ARG A 203 -26.11 -3.29 -1.20
C ARG A 203 -26.51 -2.48 -2.43
N GLU A 204 -26.40 -1.16 -2.33
CA GLU A 204 -26.67 -0.29 -3.48
C GLU A 204 -25.70 -0.54 -4.65
N ALA A 205 -24.41 -0.70 -4.35
CA ALA A 205 -23.41 -1.01 -5.38
C ALA A 205 -23.69 -2.37 -6.04
N ARG A 206 -24.04 -3.41 -5.25
CA ARG A 206 -24.41 -4.74 -5.75
C ARG A 206 -25.61 -4.68 -6.67
N ASN A 207 -26.66 -3.97 -6.28
CA ASN A 207 -27.90 -3.85 -7.06
C ASN A 207 -27.74 -3.06 -8.37
N LYS A 208 -26.74 -2.19 -8.47
CA LYS A 208 -26.42 -1.46 -9.72
C LYS A 208 -25.64 -2.28 -10.75
N VAL A 209 -25.10 -3.40 -10.34
CA VAL A 209 -24.22 -4.25 -11.17
C VAL A 209 -24.97 -5.47 -11.71
N ASN A 210 -26.09 -5.85 -11.08
CA ASN A 210 -27.05 -6.87 -11.54
C ASN A 210 -28.13 -6.23 -12.41
#